data_ae71668cc673eec3fdce112be371b331
#
_entry.id   ae71668cc673eec3fdce112be371b331
#
_cell.length_a   1.000
_cell.length_b   1.000
_cell.length_c   1.000
_cell.angle_alpha   90.00
_cell.angle_beta   90.00
_cell.angle_gamma   90.00
#
_symmetry.space_group_name_H-M   'P 1'
#
loop_
_entity.id
_entity.type
_entity.pdbx_description
1 polymer ?
#
loop_
_entity_poly.entity_id
_entity_poly.type
_entity_poly.pdbx_seq_one_letter_code
_entity_poly.pdbx_strand_id
1 'polypeptide(L)' 'ESKLRETTLYRVKNIAAETRRMVIEQPRAQDWHLVQPKAEEATLAGSAYRMRFEVEPGKTREFPVVMERPVVETVAIQ' A
#
# COMPACT_ATOMS: atom_id res chain seq x y z
N GLU A 1 5.94 -20.73 -10.79
CA GLU A 1 5.02 -19.65 -10.45
C GLU A 1 5.75 -18.34 -10.29
N SER A 2 5.28 -17.35 -10.98
CA SER A 2 5.85 -16.01 -10.90
C SER A 2 4.86 -15.07 -10.23
N LYS A 3 5.41 -14.07 -9.57
CA LYS A 3 4.61 -13.01 -8.97
C LYS A 3 5.13 -11.66 -9.43
N LEU A 4 4.22 -10.77 -9.71
CA LEU A 4 4.56 -9.37 -9.94
C LEU A 4 4.44 -8.65 -8.62
N ARG A 5 5.42 -7.82 -8.32
CA ARG A 5 5.44 -7.02 -7.10
C ARG A 5 5.57 -5.55 -7.49
N GLU A 6 4.71 -4.75 -6.91
CA GLU A 6 4.75 -3.31 -7.08
C GLU A 6 4.95 -2.67 -5.72
N THR A 7 6.00 -1.88 -5.60
CA THR A 7 6.30 -1.16 -4.36
C THR A 7 6.11 0.32 -4.60
N THR A 8 5.28 0.93 -3.77
CA THR A 8 5.08 2.37 -3.78
C THR A 8 5.57 2.93 -2.45
N LEU A 9 6.47 3.89 -2.50
CA LEU A 9 6.96 4.54 -1.30
C LEU A 9 6.30 5.90 -1.16
N TYR A 10 5.47 6.04 -0.13
CA TYR A 10 4.87 7.31 0.23
C TYR A 10 5.76 8.01 1.25
N ARG A 11 6.11 9.25 0.95
CA ARG A 11 6.90 10.07 1.87
C ARG A 11 6.06 11.24 2.28
N VAL A 12 5.83 11.36 3.59
CA VAL A 12 4.95 12.39 4.14
C VAL A 12 5.72 13.19 5.16
N LYS A 13 5.74 14.50 4.97
CA LYS A 13 6.35 15.43 5.91
C LYS A 13 5.27 16.25 6.59
N ASN A 14 5.31 16.28 7.92
CA ASN A 14 4.38 17.10 8.70
C ASN A 14 5.07 18.42 9.04
N ILE A 15 4.60 19.49 8.44
CA ILE A 15 5.12 20.84 8.71
C ILE A 15 4.27 21.60 9.75
N ALA A 16 3.22 20.95 10.26
CA ALA A 16 2.37 21.54 11.28
C ALA A 16 3.04 21.46 12.66
N ALA A 17 2.53 22.21 13.61
CA ALA A 17 3.01 22.19 14.98
C ALA A 17 2.43 21.05 15.81
N GLU A 18 1.53 20.28 15.24
CA GLU A 18 0.83 19.20 15.91
C GLU A 18 0.99 17.88 15.16
N THR A 19 0.84 16.77 15.88
CA THR A 19 0.78 15.46 15.26
C THR A 19 -0.42 15.39 14.33
N ARG A 20 -0.23 14.90 13.12
CA ARG A 20 -1.29 14.77 12.14
C ARG A 20 -1.56 13.31 11.84
N ARG A 21 -2.85 13.02 11.71
CA ARG A 21 -3.28 11.71 11.22
C ARG A 21 -3.36 11.76 9.71
N MET A 22 -2.73 10.78 9.10
CA MET A 22 -2.72 10.66 7.65
C MET A 22 -3.42 9.39 7.24
N VAL A 23 -4.07 9.45 6.09
CA VAL A 23 -4.72 8.29 5.50
C VAL A 23 -4.20 8.15 4.08
N ILE A 24 -3.67 6.98 3.78
CA ILE A 24 -3.27 6.65 2.43
C ILE A 24 -4.32 5.72 1.85
N GLU A 25 -4.83 6.05 0.68
CA GLU A 25 -5.72 5.19 -0.06
C GLU A 25 -4.95 4.61 -1.23
N GLN A 26 -4.81 3.29 -1.23
CA GLN A 26 -4.12 2.58 -2.29
C GLN A 26 -5.17 1.87 -3.14
N PRO A 27 -5.37 2.26 -4.39
CA PRO A 27 -6.33 1.59 -5.25
C PRO A 27 -5.99 0.11 -5.38
N ARG A 28 -7.00 -0.71 -5.31
CA ARG A 28 -6.85 -2.15 -5.50
C ARG A 28 -7.27 -2.52 -6.90
N ALA A 29 -6.31 -3.00 -7.68
CA ALA A 29 -6.61 -3.58 -8.97
C ALA A 29 -6.98 -5.05 -8.80
N GLN A 30 -7.69 -5.58 -9.78
CA GLN A 30 -8.08 -6.98 -9.77
C GLN A 30 -6.83 -7.88 -9.66
N ASP A 31 -6.93 -8.89 -8.83
CA ASP A 31 -5.86 -9.88 -8.58
C ASP A 31 -4.65 -9.37 -7.82
N TRP A 32 -4.62 -8.11 -7.44
CA TRP A 32 -3.54 -7.57 -6.62
C TRP A 32 -3.87 -7.71 -5.14
N HIS A 33 -2.89 -8.12 -4.36
CA HIS A 33 -3.03 -8.27 -2.92
C HIS A 33 -2.04 -7.38 -2.19
N LEU A 34 -2.49 -6.84 -1.06
CA LEU A 34 -1.62 -6.03 -0.21
C LEU A 34 -0.70 -6.96 0.59
N VAL A 35 0.60 -6.74 0.45
CA VAL A 35 1.62 -7.49 1.18
C VAL A 35 2.12 -6.70 2.38
N GLN A 36 2.34 -5.41 2.19
CA GLN A 36 2.83 -4.51 3.22
C GLN A 36 2.10 -3.17 3.08
N PRO A 37 1.59 -2.59 4.17
CA PRO A 37 1.60 -3.10 5.54
C PRO A 37 0.73 -4.33 5.70
N LYS A 38 0.79 -4.95 6.86
CA LYS A 38 -0.02 -6.13 7.15
C LYS A 38 -1.51 -5.80 7.08
N ALA A 39 -2.32 -6.80 6.79
CA ALA A 39 -3.76 -6.61 6.63
C ALA A 39 -4.42 -5.97 7.85
N GLU A 40 -3.91 -6.22 9.04
CA GLU A 40 -4.43 -5.61 10.27
C GLU A 40 -4.15 -4.13 10.39
N GLU A 41 -3.20 -3.61 9.62
CA GLU A 41 -2.87 -2.18 9.60
C GLU A 41 -3.57 -1.45 8.47
N ALA A 42 -4.27 -2.18 7.63
CA ALA A 42 -4.96 -1.62 6.49
C ALA A 42 -6.41 -2.09 6.48
N THR A 43 -7.29 -1.22 6.05
CA THR A 43 -8.71 -1.54 5.92
C THR A 43 -9.07 -1.54 4.44
N LEU A 44 -9.73 -2.57 4.00
CA LEU A 44 -10.25 -2.60 2.64
C LEU A 44 -11.61 -1.92 2.64
N ALA A 45 -11.70 -0.82 1.90
CA ALA A 45 -12.93 -0.06 1.78
C ALA A 45 -13.27 0.08 0.29
N GLY A 46 -14.29 -0.64 -0.15
CA GLY A 46 -14.64 -0.65 -1.56
C GLY A 46 -13.51 -1.20 -2.41
N SER A 47 -13.01 -0.40 -3.33
CA SER A 47 -11.95 -0.80 -4.24
C SER A 47 -10.57 -0.26 -3.84
N ALA A 48 -10.40 0.14 -2.59
CA ALA A 48 -9.13 0.70 -2.14
C ALA A 48 -8.78 0.22 -0.74
N TYR A 49 -7.49 0.10 -0.48
CA TYR A 49 -7.00 -0.11 0.87
C TYR A 49 -6.77 1.24 1.53
N ARG A 50 -7.21 1.37 2.77
CA ARG A 50 -6.98 2.56 3.59
C ARG A 50 -6.01 2.23 4.70
N MET A 51 -4.96 3.02 4.79
CA MET A 51 -3.92 2.84 5.81
C MET A 51 -3.80 4.14 6.59
N ARG A 52 -3.94 4.04 7.91
CA ARG A 52 -3.89 5.19 8.79
C ARG A 52 -2.59 5.18 9.57
N PHE A 53 -2.00 6.35 9.69
CA PHE A 53 -0.77 6.50 10.46
C PHE A 53 -0.67 7.93 10.98
N GLU A 54 0.22 8.13 11.95
CA GLU A 54 0.44 9.44 12.54
C GLU A 54 1.83 9.93 12.20
N VAL A 55 1.95 11.23 11.96
CA VAL A 55 3.24 11.88 11.72
C VAL A 55 3.41 12.98 12.74
N GLU A 56 4.48 12.88 13.53
CA GLU A 56 4.79 13.88 14.53
C GLU A 56 5.22 15.21 13.90
N PRO A 57 5.08 16.33 14.65
CA PRO A 57 5.46 17.63 14.13
C PRO A 57 6.90 17.67 13.66
N GLY A 58 7.10 18.24 12.49
CA GLY A 58 8.44 18.41 11.93
C GLY A 58 9.11 17.14 11.46
N LYS A 59 8.42 16.01 11.51
CA LYS A 59 8.97 14.73 11.11
C LYS A 59 8.55 14.37 9.70
N THR A 60 9.40 13.57 9.06
CA THR A 60 9.11 12.95 7.77
C THR A 60 8.98 11.46 7.99
N ARG A 61 7.90 10.89 7.46
CA ARG A 61 7.68 9.45 7.58
C ARG A 61 7.61 8.85 6.18
N GLU A 62 8.32 7.75 6.00
CA GLU A 62 8.24 6.96 4.79
C GLU A 62 7.32 5.78 5.04
N PHE A 63 6.41 5.55 4.10
CA PHE A 63 5.41 4.51 4.24
C PHE A 63 5.42 3.66 2.97
N PRO A 64 6.06 2.49 3.01
CA PRO A 64 6.09 1.62 1.83
C PRO A 64 4.80 0.81 1.73
N VAL A 65 4.29 0.73 0.52
CA VAL A 65 3.12 -0.10 0.20
C VAL A 65 3.54 -1.09 -0.86
N VAL A 66 3.43 -2.36 -0.54
CA VAL A 66 3.82 -3.44 -1.45
C VAL A 66 2.59 -4.24 -1.83
N MET A 67 2.37 -4.36 -3.12
CA MET A 67 1.29 -5.15 -3.69
C MET A 67 1.88 -6.29 -4.51
N GLU A 68 1.22 -7.43 -4.51
CA GLU A 68 1.63 -8.57 -5.33
C GLU A 68 0.46 -9.14 -6.11
N ARG A 69 0.77 -9.65 -7.26
CA ARG A 69 -0.19 -10.32 -8.11
C ARG A 69 0.44 -11.61 -8.65
N PRO A 70 -0.25 -12.73 -8.55
CA PRO A 70 0.24 -13.94 -9.18
C PRO A 70 0.17 -13.80 -10.69
N VAL A 71 1.19 -14.31 -11.36
CA VAL A 71 1.21 -14.36 -12.81
C VAL A 71 0.95 -15.79 -13.22
N VAL A 72 -0.14 -16.00 -13.92
CA VAL A 72 -0.46 -17.30 -14.46
C VAL A 72 -0.10 -17.30 -15.93
N GLU A 73 0.88 -18.11 -16.28
CA GLU A 73 1.23 -18.29 -17.66
C GLU A 73 0.45 -19.47 -18.22
N THR A 74 -0.30 -19.20 -19.26
CA THR A 74 -0.97 -20.26 -19.97
C THR A 74 -0.13 -20.61 -21.19
N VAL A 75 0.40 -21.80 -21.16
CA VAL A 75 1.16 -22.30 -22.31
C VAL A 75 0.22 -23.12 -23.15
N ALA A 76 0.00 -22.65 -24.34
CA ALA A 76 -0.81 -23.43 -25.28
C ALA A 76 0.05 -24.51 -25.88
N ILE A 77 -0.37 -25.74 -25.65
CA ILE A 77 0.30 -26.90 -26.21
C ILE A 77 -0.49 -27.33 -27.43
N GLN A 78 0.19 -27.38 -28.51
CA GLN A 78 -0.42 -27.79 -29.78
C GLN A 78 0.09 -29.12 -30.24
#